data_af5dbb054545c9b3db09b40e2f3850e0
#
_entry.id   af5dbb054545c9b3db09b40e2f3850e0
#
_cell.length_a   1.000
_cell.length_b   1.000
_cell.length_c   1.000
_cell.angle_alpha   90.00
_cell.angle_beta   90.00
_cell.angle_gamma   90.00
#
_symmetry.space_group_name_H-M   'P 1'
#
loop_
_entity.id
_entity.type
_entity.pdbx_description
1 polymer ?
#
loop_
_entity_poly.entity_id
_entity_poly.type
_entity_poly.pdbx_seq_one_letter_code
_entity_poly.pdbx_strand_id
1 'polypeptide(L)'
;MNRPTTRLRPDSAASEDANRRWWDSDAASYHAEHGRFLGADSPEGEFVWCPEGLHEGDAGLLGEVFGRDVLEVGCGSAPCARWLVGRGARVIGLDVSAAMLRSGTVTAGSDGPSLVQAGAENLPFADASFDIACSAFGAVPFVADSARVMAEVARVLRPGGRWVFAVNHPVRWIFPDDPGPVGLTVAIPYFDRSPYVEVDDDGTVTYVEHHRTIGDRVREIRAAGLVLDDIVEPEWPEWLEQEWGQWSPLRGQYFPGTAIFCCTRPA
;
A
#
# COMPACT_ATOMS: atom_id res chain seq x y z
N MET A 1 9.45 10.11 17.48
CA MET A 1 8.84 11.28 18.15
C MET A 1 7.35 11.26 17.85
N ASN A 2 6.49 11.29 18.89
CA ASN A 2 5.05 11.36 18.68
C ASN A 2 4.71 12.74 18.14
N ARG A 3 4.36 12.84 16.86
CA ARG A 3 3.85 14.09 16.27
C ARG A 3 2.43 14.36 16.75
N PRO A 4 2.01 15.61 16.96
CA PRO A 4 0.64 15.91 17.37
C PRO A 4 -0.34 15.49 16.29
N THR A 5 -1.38 14.73 16.68
CA THR A 5 -2.48 14.34 15.80
C THR A 5 -3.65 15.32 15.93
N THR A 6 -4.41 15.49 14.87
CA THR A 6 -5.55 16.43 14.81
C THR A 6 -6.79 15.77 14.22
N ARG A 7 -7.95 16.40 14.43
CA ARG A 7 -9.24 16.01 13.83
C ARG A 7 -9.53 16.68 12.47
N LEU A 8 -8.53 17.26 11.84
CA LEU A 8 -8.64 17.80 10.49
C LEU A 8 -9.10 16.70 9.53
N ARG A 9 -9.84 17.10 8.50
CA ARG A 9 -10.27 16.21 7.40
C ARG A 9 -9.79 16.81 6.08
N PRO A 10 -8.51 16.61 5.73
CA PRO A 10 -7.99 17.10 4.47
C PRO A 10 -8.73 16.43 3.31
N ASP A 11 -8.99 17.20 2.25
CA ASP A 11 -9.52 16.68 0.98
C ASP A 11 -8.44 15.88 0.21
N SER A 12 -8.81 15.36 -0.98
CA SER A 12 -7.88 14.56 -1.80
C SER A 12 -6.61 15.33 -2.14
N ALA A 13 -6.72 16.59 -2.55
CA ALA A 13 -5.55 17.38 -2.95
C ALA A 13 -4.63 17.67 -1.76
N ALA A 14 -5.20 18.03 -0.60
CA ALA A 14 -4.43 18.28 0.63
C ALA A 14 -3.79 17.00 1.17
N SER A 15 -4.48 15.86 1.10
CA SER A 15 -3.95 14.55 1.50
C SER A 15 -2.78 14.12 0.59
N GLU A 16 -2.95 14.23 -0.73
CA GLU A 16 -1.92 13.88 -1.71
C GLU A 16 -0.67 14.76 -1.53
N ASP A 17 -0.86 16.08 -1.40
CA ASP A 17 0.25 17.02 -1.25
C ASP A 17 1.00 16.81 0.08
N ALA A 18 0.31 16.56 1.19
CA ALA A 18 0.93 16.25 2.47
C ALA A 18 1.74 14.94 2.40
N ASN A 19 1.13 13.87 1.91
CA ASN A 19 1.79 12.56 1.80
C ASN A 19 2.95 12.59 0.79
N ARG A 20 2.82 13.30 -0.34
CA ARG A 20 3.92 13.50 -1.28
C ARG A 20 5.13 14.16 -0.62
N ARG A 21 4.91 15.26 0.13
CA ARG A 21 6.00 15.94 0.85
C ARG A 21 6.63 15.04 1.92
N TRP A 22 5.80 14.31 2.65
CA TRP A 22 6.27 13.41 3.69
C TRP A 22 7.16 12.32 3.11
N TRP A 23 6.69 11.60 2.09
CA TRP A 23 7.44 10.53 1.44
C TRP A 23 8.69 11.06 0.69
N ASP A 24 8.65 12.29 0.16
CA ASP A 24 9.83 12.93 -0.42
C ASP A 24 10.89 13.23 0.65
N SER A 25 10.49 13.62 1.85
CA SER A 25 11.42 13.97 2.94
C SER A 25 11.92 12.76 3.71
N ASP A 26 11.09 11.71 3.84
CA ASP A 26 11.37 10.53 4.67
C ASP A 26 11.99 9.37 3.89
N ALA A 27 12.04 9.45 2.57
CA ALA A 27 12.50 8.37 1.71
C ALA A 27 13.81 7.71 2.16
N ALA A 28 14.81 8.51 2.56
CA ALA A 28 16.10 8.01 3.00
C ALA A 28 16.03 7.31 4.36
N SER A 29 15.28 7.86 5.33
CA SER A 29 15.09 7.29 6.66
C SER A 29 14.30 5.99 6.59
N TYR A 30 13.20 5.99 5.84
CA TYR A 30 12.37 4.83 5.60
C TYR A 30 13.16 3.68 4.95
N HIS A 31 13.98 4.01 3.95
CA HIS A 31 14.83 3.03 3.29
C HIS A 31 15.89 2.45 4.24
N ALA A 32 16.53 3.30 5.06
CA ALA A 32 17.52 2.83 6.04
C ALA A 32 16.90 1.92 7.12
N GLU A 33 15.65 2.16 7.51
CA GLU A 33 14.97 1.39 8.56
C GLU A 33 14.34 0.10 8.01
N HIS A 34 13.69 0.16 6.85
CA HIS A 34 12.86 -0.92 6.34
C HIS A 34 13.38 -1.56 5.05
N GLY A 35 14.37 -0.94 4.39
CA GLY A 35 14.83 -1.34 3.06
C GLY A 35 15.28 -2.79 2.99
N ARG A 36 15.95 -3.28 4.03
CA ARG A 36 16.39 -4.68 4.09
C ARG A 36 15.21 -5.67 4.14
N PHE A 37 14.20 -5.37 4.96
CA PHE A 37 13.00 -6.23 5.09
C PHE A 37 12.19 -6.25 3.80
N LEU A 38 12.09 -5.10 3.13
CA LEU A 38 11.34 -4.94 1.87
C LEU A 38 12.13 -5.38 0.64
N GLY A 39 13.40 -5.81 0.77
CA GLY A 39 14.28 -6.07 -0.37
C GLY A 39 14.57 -4.83 -1.23
N ALA A 40 14.42 -3.64 -0.64
CA ALA A 40 14.58 -2.38 -1.36
C ALA A 40 16.04 -2.10 -1.72
N ASP A 41 17.00 -2.67 -0.98
CA ASP A 41 18.45 -2.57 -1.23
C ASP A 41 18.92 -3.52 -2.34
N SER A 42 18.12 -4.53 -2.70
CA SER A 42 18.47 -5.53 -3.72
C SER A 42 18.11 -5.04 -5.13
N PRO A 43 18.99 -5.15 -6.13
CA PRO A 43 18.64 -4.89 -7.52
C PRO A 43 17.51 -5.78 -8.04
N GLU A 44 17.41 -7.00 -7.55
CA GLU A 44 16.34 -7.96 -7.88
C GLU A 44 15.03 -7.62 -7.20
N GLY A 45 15.08 -6.89 -6.09
CA GLY A 45 13.92 -6.59 -5.24
C GLY A 45 13.37 -7.82 -4.53
N GLU A 46 12.35 -7.60 -3.74
CA GLU A 46 11.51 -8.64 -3.14
C GLU A 46 10.05 -8.20 -3.20
N PHE A 47 9.12 -9.14 -3.25
CA PHE A 47 7.71 -8.82 -3.18
C PHE A 47 7.15 -9.25 -1.83
N VAL A 48 7.16 -8.32 -0.89
CA VAL A 48 6.61 -8.48 0.45
C VAL A 48 5.28 -7.72 0.53
N TRP A 49 4.19 -8.43 0.82
CA TRP A 49 2.86 -7.83 0.87
C TRP A 49 2.62 -6.96 2.10
N CYS A 50 3.26 -7.29 3.22
CA CYS A 50 2.89 -6.71 4.51
C CYS A 50 3.97 -6.88 5.58
N PRO A 51 3.88 -6.13 6.70
CA PRO A 51 4.78 -6.27 7.84
C PRO A 51 4.82 -7.66 8.47
N GLU A 52 3.80 -8.50 8.28
CA GLU A 52 3.80 -9.91 8.68
C GLU A 52 4.76 -10.77 7.84
N GLY A 53 5.37 -10.21 6.80
CA GLY A 53 6.39 -10.89 6.00
C GLY A 53 5.83 -11.89 4.99
N LEU A 54 4.57 -11.73 4.55
CA LEU A 54 4.01 -12.57 3.48
C LEU A 54 4.63 -12.21 2.13
N HIS A 55 5.35 -13.15 1.52
CA HIS A 55 5.96 -12.97 0.20
C HIS A 55 5.02 -13.45 -0.92
N GLU A 56 5.00 -12.73 -2.05
CA GLU A 56 4.23 -13.13 -3.23
C GLU A 56 4.70 -14.47 -3.79
N GLY A 57 6.00 -14.79 -3.67
CA GLY A 57 6.54 -16.08 -4.08
C GLY A 57 5.89 -17.28 -3.39
N ASP A 58 5.41 -17.11 -2.16
CA ASP A 58 4.73 -18.13 -1.38
C ASP A 58 3.20 -18.01 -1.51
N ALA A 59 2.70 -16.80 -1.54
CA ALA A 59 1.27 -16.51 -1.53
C ALA A 59 0.60 -16.69 -2.91
N GLY A 60 1.31 -16.38 -4.00
CA GLY A 60 0.81 -16.54 -5.38
C GLY A 60 -0.46 -15.74 -5.69
N LEU A 61 -0.67 -14.59 -5.01
CA LEU A 61 -1.90 -13.83 -5.11
C LEU A 61 -2.10 -13.16 -6.48
N LEU A 62 -1.00 -12.85 -7.17
CA LEU A 62 -1.04 -12.27 -8.52
C LEU A 62 -1.28 -13.31 -9.62
N GLY A 63 -1.01 -14.60 -9.32
CA GLY A 63 -1.04 -15.67 -10.31
C GLY A 63 0.14 -15.62 -11.29
N GLU A 64 -0.07 -16.06 -12.54
CA GLU A 64 0.99 -16.07 -13.56
C GLU A 64 1.32 -14.64 -14.04
N VAL A 65 2.57 -14.22 -13.82
CA VAL A 65 3.03 -12.86 -14.15
C VAL A 65 3.91 -12.80 -15.40
N PHE A 66 4.47 -13.95 -15.87
CA PHE A 66 5.34 -13.99 -17.04
C PHE A 66 4.64 -13.44 -18.28
N GLY A 67 5.27 -12.48 -18.94
CA GLY A 67 4.74 -11.83 -20.14
C GLY A 67 3.51 -10.93 -19.93
N ARG A 68 3.11 -10.68 -18.68
CA ARG A 68 1.97 -9.79 -18.35
C ARG A 68 2.39 -8.33 -18.27
N ASP A 69 1.44 -7.44 -18.56
CA ASP A 69 1.54 -6.02 -18.30
C ASP A 69 1.04 -5.76 -16.89
N VAL A 70 1.94 -5.33 -16.00
CA VAL A 70 1.66 -5.15 -14.56
C VAL A 70 1.83 -3.69 -14.16
N LEU A 71 0.86 -3.16 -13.40
CA LEU A 71 0.91 -1.86 -12.76
C LEU A 71 1.07 -2.03 -11.25
N GLU A 72 2.14 -1.48 -10.67
CA GLU A 72 2.25 -1.31 -9.22
C GLU A 72 1.85 0.11 -8.83
N VAL A 73 0.79 0.25 -8.01
CA VAL A 73 0.24 1.53 -7.56
C VAL A 73 0.78 1.85 -6.16
N GLY A 74 1.54 2.93 -6.02
CA GLY A 74 2.27 3.27 -4.81
C GLY A 74 3.50 2.38 -4.64
N CYS A 75 4.38 2.35 -5.65
CA CYS A 75 5.51 1.43 -5.69
C CYS A 75 6.69 1.83 -4.78
N GLY A 76 6.68 3.04 -4.22
CA GLY A 76 7.82 3.56 -3.45
C GLY A 76 9.12 3.48 -4.22
N SER A 77 10.15 2.84 -3.64
CA SER A 77 11.42 2.53 -4.31
C SER A 77 11.37 1.28 -5.19
N ALA A 78 10.18 0.79 -5.51
CA ALA A 78 9.86 -0.25 -6.46
C ALA A 78 10.53 -1.65 -6.22
N PRO A 79 10.66 -2.15 -4.97
CA PRO A 79 11.19 -3.50 -4.75
C PRO A 79 10.28 -4.58 -5.35
N CYS A 80 8.95 -4.46 -5.20
CA CYS A 80 8.00 -5.41 -5.77
C CYS A 80 8.02 -5.37 -7.30
N ALA A 81 8.10 -4.17 -7.90
CA ALA A 81 8.21 -4.03 -9.36
C ALA A 81 9.48 -4.68 -9.90
N ARG A 82 10.65 -4.54 -9.23
CA ARG A 82 11.90 -5.23 -9.63
C ARG A 82 11.75 -6.73 -9.56
N TRP A 83 11.15 -7.25 -8.48
CA TRP A 83 10.90 -8.68 -8.32
C TRP A 83 10.02 -9.23 -9.46
N LEU A 84 9.00 -8.48 -9.88
CA LEU A 84 8.12 -8.84 -11.01
C LEU A 84 8.86 -8.82 -12.35
N VAL A 85 9.73 -7.81 -12.59
CA VAL A 85 10.58 -7.74 -13.79
C VAL A 85 11.48 -8.99 -13.87
N GLY A 86 12.10 -9.38 -12.74
CA GLY A 86 12.91 -10.60 -12.65
C GLY A 86 12.14 -11.90 -12.98
N ARG A 87 10.81 -11.86 -12.96
CA ARG A 87 9.90 -12.96 -13.36
C ARG A 87 9.31 -12.81 -14.75
N GLY A 88 9.85 -11.88 -15.52
CA GLY A 88 9.48 -11.69 -16.93
C GLY A 88 8.20 -10.92 -17.16
N ALA A 89 7.70 -10.19 -16.14
CA ALA A 89 6.60 -9.24 -16.32
C ALA A 89 7.10 -7.94 -16.98
N ARG A 90 6.22 -7.24 -17.71
CA ARG A 90 6.42 -5.86 -18.15
C ARG A 90 5.79 -4.92 -17.12
N VAL A 91 6.61 -4.24 -16.34
CA VAL A 91 6.13 -3.55 -15.14
C VAL A 91 6.24 -2.04 -15.28
N ILE A 92 5.16 -1.35 -14.89
CA ILE A 92 5.18 0.08 -14.59
C ILE A 92 4.90 0.26 -13.10
N GLY A 93 5.81 0.93 -12.39
CA GLY A 93 5.61 1.39 -11.03
C GLY A 93 5.17 2.84 -11.01
N LEU A 94 4.14 3.15 -10.22
CA LEU A 94 3.63 4.51 -10.05
C LEU A 94 3.72 4.91 -8.59
N ASP A 95 4.25 6.11 -8.31
CA ASP A 95 4.26 6.68 -6.97
C ASP A 95 4.12 8.21 -7.02
N VAL A 96 3.61 8.80 -5.95
CA VAL A 96 3.47 10.24 -5.82
C VAL A 96 4.82 10.91 -5.47
N SER A 97 5.73 10.18 -4.81
CA SER A 97 7.03 10.67 -4.35
C SER A 97 8.11 10.52 -5.41
N ALA A 98 8.64 11.66 -5.86
CA ALA A 98 9.79 11.67 -6.75
C ALA A 98 11.07 11.17 -6.06
N ALA A 99 11.23 11.33 -4.75
CA ALA A 99 12.39 10.84 -4.00
C ALA A 99 12.42 9.33 -3.95
N MET A 100 11.28 8.70 -3.66
CA MET A 100 11.13 7.25 -3.68
C MET A 100 11.45 6.66 -5.07
N LEU A 101 10.88 7.23 -6.13
CA LEU A 101 11.13 6.78 -7.51
C LEU A 101 12.61 6.91 -7.92
N ARG A 102 13.28 8.00 -7.52
CA ARG A 102 14.72 8.16 -7.76
C ARG A 102 15.55 7.07 -7.08
N SER A 103 15.22 6.74 -5.82
CA SER A 103 15.87 5.65 -5.09
C SER A 103 15.71 4.33 -5.84
N GLY A 104 14.48 4.00 -6.27
CA GLY A 104 14.18 2.81 -7.06
C GLY A 104 14.94 2.75 -8.39
N THR A 105 15.03 3.87 -9.11
CA THR A 105 15.78 3.96 -10.37
C THR A 105 17.28 3.71 -10.17
N VAL A 106 17.86 4.26 -9.12
CA VAL A 106 19.28 4.06 -8.79
C VAL A 106 19.57 2.60 -8.48
N THR A 107 18.71 1.96 -7.67
CA THR A 107 18.88 0.56 -7.28
C THR A 107 18.69 -0.40 -8.47
N ALA A 108 17.68 -0.16 -9.31
CA ALA A 108 17.35 -1.04 -10.44
C ALA A 108 18.36 -0.98 -11.60
N GLY A 109 19.04 0.16 -11.79
CA GLY A 109 19.88 0.38 -12.97
C GLY A 109 19.07 0.44 -14.29
N SER A 110 19.69 -0.01 -15.39
CA SER A 110 19.11 0.11 -16.75
C SER A 110 17.97 -0.88 -17.04
N ASP A 111 17.93 -2.00 -16.34
CA ASP A 111 17.03 -3.12 -16.65
C ASP A 111 15.81 -3.17 -15.70
N GLY A 112 15.61 -2.11 -14.94
CA GLY A 112 14.52 -2.00 -13.97
C GLY A 112 13.15 -1.71 -14.60
N PRO A 113 12.10 -1.63 -13.74
CA PRO A 113 10.75 -1.27 -14.17
C PRO A 113 10.71 0.18 -14.67
N SER A 114 9.74 0.49 -15.54
CA SER A 114 9.43 1.88 -15.86
C SER A 114 8.74 2.56 -14.67
N LEU A 115 9.23 3.73 -14.24
CA LEU A 115 8.69 4.44 -13.09
C LEU A 115 8.01 5.76 -13.51
N VAL A 116 6.82 6.03 -12.97
CA VAL A 116 5.99 7.19 -13.30
C VAL A 116 5.58 7.91 -12.03
N GLN A 117 5.81 9.23 -11.97
CA GLN A 117 5.31 10.06 -10.86
C GLN A 117 3.88 10.50 -11.15
N ALA A 118 2.92 9.99 -10.36
CA ALA A 118 1.52 10.40 -10.42
C ALA A 118 0.77 9.99 -9.14
N GLY A 119 -0.39 10.64 -8.91
CA GLY A 119 -1.33 10.25 -7.86
C GLY A 119 -2.21 9.08 -8.27
N ALA A 120 -2.58 8.24 -7.32
CA ALA A 120 -3.36 7.03 -7.57
C ALA A 120 -4.84 7.30 -7.91
N GLU A 121 -5.38 8.46 -7.54
CA GLU A 121 -6.76 8.85 -7.84
C GLU A 121 -6.98 9.24 -9.31
N ASN A 122 -5.91 9.42 -10.11
CA ASN A 122 -5.96 9.75 -11.53
C ASN A 122 -4.81 9.10 -12.28
N LEU A 123 -4.98 7.83 -12.67
CA LEU A 123 -3.94 7.05 -13.34
C LEU A 123 -3.70 7.54 -14.78
N PRO A 124 -2.45 7.93 -15.15
CA PRO A 124 -2.14 8.51 -16.46
C PRO A 124 -1.98 7.46 -17.57
N PHE A 125 -2.85 6.44 -17.55
CA PHE A 125 -2.82 5.33 -18.50
C PHE A 125 -4.15 5.20 -19.24
N ALA A 126 -4.10 4.65 -20.46
CA ALA A 126 -5.29 4.36 -21.23
C ALA A 126 -6.12 3.21 -20.61
N ASP A 127 -7.38 3.11 -20.98
CA ASP A 127 -8.26 2.02 -20.58
C ASP A 127 -7.69 0.67 -21.05
N ALA A 128 -7.89 -0.38 -20.26
CA ALA A 128 -7.51 -1.75 -20.60
C ALA A 128 -6.03 -1.90 -21.02
N SER A 129 -5.11 -1.26 -20.30
CA SER A 129 -3.67 -1.28 -20.56
C SER A 129 -2.94 -2.41 -19.84
N PHE A 130 -3.47 -2.90 -18.71
CA PHE A 130 -2.78 -3.84 -17.81
C PHE A 130 -3.56 -5.14 -17.63
N ASP A 131 -2.84 -6.24 -17.46
CA ASP A 131 -3.39 -7.54 -17.09
C ASP A 131 -3.56 -7.68 -15.59
N ILE A 132 -2.63 -7.07 -14.83
CA ILE A 132 -2.55 -7.13 -13.37
C ILE A 132 -2.27 -5.73 -12.84
N ALA A 133 -2.91 -5.37 -11.75
CA ALA A 133 -2.54 -4.24 -10.91
C ALA A 133 -2.30 -4.74 -9.48
N CYS A 134 -1.35 -4.14 -8.76
CA CYS A 134 -1.06 -4.47 -7.37
C CYS A 134 -0.68 -3.23 -6.55
N SER A 135 -0.82 -3.32 -5.22
CA SER A 135 -0.36 -2.30 -4.28
C SER A 135 -0.05 -2.96 -2.93
N ALA A 136 1.22 -3.04 -2.57
CA ALA A 136 1.66 -3.57 -1.28
C ALA A 136 1.84 -2.40 -0.29
N PHE A 137 0.79 -2.03 0.45
CA PHE A 137 0.74 -0.88 1.37
C PHE A 137 1.04 0.50 0.75
N GLY A 138 1.02 0.60 -0.57
CA GLY A 138 1.45 1.80 -1.27
C GLY A 138 0.43 2.95 -1.21
N ALA A 139 -0.55 2.96 -2.10
CA ALA A 139 -1.38 4.14 -2.32
C ALA A 139 -2.69 4.16 -1.52
N VAL A 140 -3.37 3.01 -1.41
CA VAL A 140 -4.78 2.93 -0.96
C VAL A 140 -5.03 3.50 0.44
N PRO A 141 -4.15 3.31 1.45
CA PRO A 141 -4.33 3.91 2.77
C PRO A 141 -4.17 5.45 2.78
N PHE A 142 -3.44 6.00 1.82
CA PHE A 142 -2.98 7.40 1.84
C PHE A 142 -3.85 8.36 1.02
N VAL A 143 -4.88 7.86 0.34
CA VAL A 143 -5.78 8.67 -0.48
C VAL A 143 -7.10 8.93 0.22
N ALA A 144 -7.63 10.14 0.08
CA ALA A 144 -8.93 10.50 0.66
C ALA A 144 -10.09 9.80 -0.07
N ASP A 145 -10.00 9.64 -1.38
CA ASP A 145 -11.00 8.97 -2.23
C ASP A 145 -10.50 7.62 -2.76
N SER A 146 -10.46 6.62 -1.87
CA SER A 146 -10.09 5.25 -2.28
C SER A 146 -11.10 4.61 -3.26
N ALA A 147 -12.35 5.06 -3.28
CA ALA A 147 -13.32 4.62 -4.29
C ALA A 147 -12.90 5.06 -5.70
N ARG A 148 -12.30 6.25 -5.81
CA ARG A 148 -11.72 6.74 -7.08
C ARG A 148 -10.55 5.86 -7.53
N VAL A 149 -9.67 5.45 -6.61
CA VAL A 149 -8.57 4.51 -6.93
C VAL A 149 -9.13 3.19 -7.46
N MET A 150 -10.16 2.61 -6.81
CA MET A 150 -10.80 1.39 -7.31
C MET A 150 -11.36 1.56 -8.73
N ALA A 151 -12.01 2.70 -9.02
CA ALA A 151 -12.55 2.99 -10.34
C ALA A 151 -11.45 3.16 -11.41
N GLU A 152 -10.36 3.86 -11.09
CA GLU A 152 -9.22 4.04 -11.99
C GLU A 152 -8.50 2.72 -12.27
N VAL A 153 -8.26 1.90 -11.24
CA VAL A 153 -7.66 0.57 -11.42
C VAL A 153 -8.58 -0.31 -12.28
N ALA A 154 -9.88 -0.32 -12.02
CA ALA A 154 -10.84 -1.06 -12.86
C ALA A 154 -10.82 -0.58 -14.32
N ARG A 155 -10.66 0.72 -14.56
CA ARG A 155 -10.58 1.30 -15.90
C ARG A 155 -9.34 0.83 -16.67
N VAL A 156 -8.17 0.88 -16.02
CA VAL A 156 -6.89 0.55 -16.66
C VAL A 156 -6.64 -0.96 -16.79
N LEU A 157 -7.29 -1.80 -16.00
CA LEU A 157 -7.22 -3.25 -16.15
C LEU A 157 -7.97 -3.70 -17.43
N ARG A 158 -7.48 -4.72 -18.10
CA ARG A 158 -8.21 -5.45 -19.15
C ARG A 158 -9.36 -6.26 -18.55
N PRO A 159 -10.41 -6.58 -19.31
CA PRO A 159 -11.38 -7.60 -18.90
C PRO A 159 -10.68 -8.89 -18.50
N GLY A 160 -11.07 -9.48 -17.37
CA GLY A 160 -10.38 -10.62 -16.75
C GLY A 160 -9.11 -10.26 -15.97
N GLY A 161 -8.74 -8.98 -15.93
CA GLY A 161 -7.56 -8.51 -15.22
C GLY A 161 -7.71 -8.56 -13.68
N ARG A 162 -6.59 -8.65 -12.98
CA ARG A 162 -6.53 -8.87 -11.53
C ARG A 162 -6.09 -7.61 -10.79
N TRP A 163 -6.74 -7.30 -9.67
CA TRP A 163 -6.35 -6.27 -8.72
C TRP A 163 -6.10 -6.87 -7.34
N VAL A 164 -4.87 -6.74 -6.80
CA VAL A 164 -4.54 -7.19 -5.45
C VAL A 164 -3.93 -6.04 -4.67
N PHE A 165 -4.47 -5.73 -3.49
CA PHE A 165 -3.94 -4.64 -2.68
C PHE A 165 -3.98 -4.94 -1.20
N ALA A 166 -2.89 -4.59 -0.51
CA ALA A 166 -2.74 -4.69 0.93
C ALA A 166 -2.96 -3.34 1.60
N VAL A 167 -3.67 -3.35 2.71
CA VAL A 167 -3.93 -2.18 3.56
C VAL A 167 -3.86 -2.57 5.03
N ASN A 168 -3.74 -1.59 5.89
CA ASN A 168 -3.96 -1.76 7.33
C ASN A 168 -5.31 -2.44 7.55
N HIS A 169 -5.32 -3.56 8.29
CA HIS A 169 -6.59 -4.21 8.61
C HIS A 169 -7.51 -3.26 9.37
N PRO A 170 -8.77 -3.10 8.97
CA PRO A 170 -9.69 -2.15 9.60
C PRO A 170 -9.86 -2.33 11.11
N VAL A 171 -9.74 -3.55 11.63
CA VAL A 171 -9.80 -3.80 13.08
C VAL A 171 -8.63 -3.15 13.82
N ARG A 172 -7.48 -3.03 13.20
CA ARG A 172 -6.30 -2.41 13.82
C ARG A 172 -6.55 -0.96 14.25
N TRP A 173 -7.40 -0.24 13.53
CA TRP A 173 -7.72 1.17 13.80
C TRP A 173 -8.47 1.42 15.11
N ILE A 174 -9.04 0.37 15.74
CA ILE A 174 -9.70 0.54 17.04
C ILE A 174 -8.72 0.66 18.21
N PHE A 175 -7.44 0.34 17.97
CA PHE A 175 -6.39 0.34 18.99
C PHE A 175 -5.48 1.54 18.85
N PRO A 176 -4.81 1.97 19.96
CA PRO A 176 -3.75 2.99 19.89
C PRO A 176 -2.58 2.54 19.02
N ASP A 177 -1.81 3.51 18.55
CA ASP A 177 -0.54 3.27 17.85
C ASP A 177 0.57 2.92 18.86
N ASP A 178 0.56 1.66 19.30
CA ASP A 178 1.49 1.12 20.29
C ASP A 178 1.73 -0.36 20.03
N PRO A 179 2.97 -0.83 19.84
CA PRO A 179 3.28 -2.25 19.60
C PRO A 179 3.10 -3.12 20.84
N GLY A 180 3.08 -2.53 22.03
CA GLY A 180 3.02 -3.20 23.32
C GLY A 180 1.59 -3.42 23.84
N PRO A 181 1.46 -3.74 25.15
CA PRO A 181 0.16 -4.09 25.77
C PRO A 181 -0.89 -2.98 25.73
N VAL A 182 -0.49 -1.70 25.66
CA VAL A 182 -1.41 -0.56 25.51
C VAL A 182 -2.15 -0.67 24.17
N GLY A 183 -1.47 -1.12 23.13
CA GLY A 183 -2.04 -1.37 21.79
C GLY A 183 -3.03 -2.52 21.72
N LEU A 184 -3.32 -3.21 22.83
CA LEU A 184 -4.38 -4.23 22.93
C LEU A 184 -5.67 -3.70 23.57
N THR A 185 -5.70 -2.40 23.92
CA THR A 185 -6.87 -1.78 24.55
C THR A 185 -7.65 -0.98 23.53
N VAL A 186 -8.92 -1.32 23.31
CA VAL A 186 -9.80 -0.59 22.39
C VAL A 186 -9.96 0.86 22.86
N ALA A 187 -9.64 1.81 21.99
CA ALA A 187 -9.64 3.25 22.28
C ALA A 187 -10.43 4.08 21.25
N ILE A 188 -10.62 3.56 20.03
CA ILE A 188 -11.24 4.28 18.91
C ILE A 188 -12.43 3.47 18.39
N PRO A 189 -13.59 4.09 18.10
CA PRO A 189 -14.71 3.37 17.51
C PRO A 189 -14.37 2.84 16.11
N TYR A 190 -14.66 1.57 15.82
CA TYR A 190 -14.46 0.94 14.50
C TYR A 190 -15.09 1.72 13.35
N PHE A 191 -16.21 2.39 13.61
CA PHE A 191 -16.95 3.16 12.60
C PHE A 191 -16.53 4.62 12.51
N ASP A 192 -15.52 5.04 13.26
CA ASP A 192 -14.92 6.38 13.09
C ASP A 192 -14.06 6.38 11.83
N ARG A 193 -14.52 7.11 10.81
CA ARG A 193 -13.83 7.28 9.52
C ARG A 193 -13.01 8.56 9.46
N SER A 194 -12.75 9.16 10.60
CA SER A 194 -11.83 10.30 10.65
C SER A 194 -10.43 9.82 10.24
N PRO A 195 -9.74 10.54 9.36
CA PRO A 195 -8.38 10.18 9.01
C PRO A 195 -7.44 10.33 10.22
N TYR A 196 -6.37 9.55 10.25
CA TYR A 196 -5.21 9.85 11.06
C TYR A 196 -4.44 10.97 10.38
N VAL A 197 -4.17 12.05 11.11
CA VAL A 197 -3.52 13.25 10.56
C VAL A 197 -2.43 13.70 11.49
N GLU A 198 -1.20 13.79 10.98
CA GLU A 198 -0.09 14.44 11.67
C GLU A 198 0.05 15.89 11.19
N VAL A 199 0.50 16.74 12.09
CA VAL A 199 0.80 18.14 11.80
C VAL A 199 2.17 18.50 12.36
N ASP A 200 2.81 19.50 11.76
CA ASP A 200 4.00 20.14 12.32
C ASP A 200 3.65 21.17 13.40
N ASP A 201 4.67 21.84 13.93
CA ASP A 201 4.52 22.84 14.99
C ASP A 201 3.70 24.06 14.55
N ASP A 202 3.61 24.32 13.24
CA ASP A 202 2.83 25.41 12.66
C ASP A 202 1.39 25.00 12.33
N GLY A 203 1.04 23.73 12.58
CA GLY A 203 -0.28 23.15 12.29
C GLY A 203 -0.48 22.75 10.83
N THR A 204 0.57 22.73 10.02
CA THR A 204 0.51 22.24 8.63
C THR A 204 0.41 20.72 8.63
N VAL A 205 -0.51 20.18 7.82
CA VAL A 205 -0.67 18.73 7.65
C VAL A 205 0.57 18.14 6.99
N THR A 206 1.17 17.14 7.64
CA THR A 206 2.42 16.48 7.18
C THR A 206 2.20 15.06 6.72
N TYR A 207 1.24 14.32 7.31
CA TYR A 207 0.96 12.93 7.00
C TYR A 207 -0.52 12.61 7.21
N VAL A 208 -1.08 11.79 6.32
CA VAL A 208 -2.50 11.43 6.38
C VAL A 208 -2.68 9.95 6.03
N GLU A 209 -3.41 9.22 6.88
CA GLU A 209 -3.96 7.90 6.55
C GLU A 209 -5.48 7.89 6.67
N HIS A 210 -6.15 7.18 5.76
CA HIS A 210 -7.61 7.12 5.69
C HIS A 210 -8.14 5.74 6.07
N HIS A 211 -8.89 5.69 7.16
CA HIS A 211 -9.58 4.47 7.59
C HIS A 211 -10.84 4.19 6.74
N ARG A 212 -11.03 2.92 6.39
CA ARG A 212 -12.25 2.36 5.81
C ARG A 212 -12.57 1.04 6.49
N THR A 213 -13.84 0.80 6.81
CA THR A 213 -14.26 -0.52 7.33
C THR A 213 -14.17 -1.59 6.22
N ILE A 214 -14.17 -2.88 6.60
CA ILE A 214 -14.28 -3.97 5.60
C ILE A 214 -15.49 -3.75 4.70
N GLY A 215 -16.65 -3.39 5.29
CA GLY A 215 -17.86 -3.13 4.51
C GLY A 215 -17.75 -1.93 3.55
N ASP A 216 -16.97 -0.90 3.91
CA ASP A 216 -16.68 0.21 2.99
C ASP A 216 -15.83 -0.28 1.82
N ARG A 217 -14.75 -1.03 2.06
CA ARG A 217 -13.89 -1.59 1.01
C ARG A 217 -14.66 -2.48 0.04
N VAL A 218 -15.49 -3.38 0.55
CA VAL A 218 -16.34 -4.24 -0.30
C VAL A 218 -17.28 -3.41 -1.18
N ARG A 219 -17.86 -2.33 -0.64
CA ARG A 219 -18.72 -1.43 -1.42
C ARG A 219 -17.96 -0.63 -2.48
N GLU A 220 -16.76 -0.13 -2.16
CA GLU A 220 -15.89 0.58 -3.10
C GLU A 220 -15.48 -0.33 -4.27
N ILE A 221 -15.02 -1.56 -3.98
CA ILE A 221 -14.66 -2.58 -4.97
C ILE A 221 -15.84 -2.86 -5.91
N ARG A 222 -17.02 -3.15 -5.31
CA ARG A 222 -18.23 -3.44 -6.10
C ARG A 222 -18.68 -2.24 -6.94
N ALA A 223 -18.62 -1.03 -6.40
CA ALA A 223 -19.03 0.18 -7.12
C ALA A 223 -18.14 0.47 -8.34
N ALA A 224 -16.87 0.07 -8.28
CA ALA A 224 -15.92 0.13 -9.39
C ALA A 224 -16.15 -0.96 -10.47
N GLY A 225 -17.10 -1.88 -10.27
CA GLY A 225 -17.37 -3.00 -11.18
C GLY A 225 -16.40 -4.17 -11.02
N LEU A 226 -15.60 -4.18 -9.95
CA LEU A 226 -14.72 -5.30 -9.60
C LEU A 226 -15.48 -6.36 -8.81
N VAL A 227 -15.06 -7.62 -8.97
CA VAL A 227 -15.51 -8.76 -8.14
C VAL A 227 -14.45 -9.01 -7.07
N LEU A 228 -14.86 -9.05 -5.83
CA LEU A 228 -14.01 -9.49 -4.72
C LEU A 228 -13.96 -11.02 -4.72
N ASP A 229 -12.78 -11.58 -4.93
CA ASP A 229 -12.54 -13.02 -4.97
C ASP A 229 -12.17 -13.56 -3.59
N ASP A 230 -11.30 -12.81 -2.85
CA ASP A 230 -10.79 -13.22 -1.55
C ASP A 230 -10.37 -12.02 -0.69
N ILE A 231 -10.30 -12.22 0.63
CA ILE A 231 -9.63 -11.34 1.59
C ILE A 231 -8.65 -12.21 2.37
N VAL A 232 -7.36 -11.98 2.18
CA VAL A 232 -6.30 -12.67 2.91
C VAL A 232 -5.92 -11.84 4.13
N GLU A 233 -5.94 -12.47 5.30
CA GLU A 233 -5.53 -11.91 6.59
C GLU A 233 -4.26 -12.66 7.03
N PRO A 234 -3.05 -12.12 6.78
CA PRO A 234 -1.82 -12.80 7.15
C PRO A 234 -1.70 -12.97 8.66
N GLU A 235 -1.38 -14.19 9.09
CA GLU A 235 -1.05 -14.47 10.49
C GLU A 235 0.40 -14.03 10.76
N TRP A 236 0.67 -13.59 11.99
CA TRP A 236 2.02 -13.23 12.42
C TRP A 236 2.87 -14.50 12.56
N PRO A 237 3.97 -14.65 11.80
CA PRO A 237 4.76 -15.86 11.84
C PRO A 237 5.66 -15.91 13.09
N GLU A 238 5.89 -17.10 13.66
CA GLU A 238 6.66 -17.30 14.90
C GLU A 238 8.13 -16.81 14.80
N TRP A 239 8.70 -16.81 13.58
CA TRP A 239 10.10 -16.41 13.35
C TRP A 239 10.30 -14.90 13.30
N LEU A 240 9.24 -14.08 13.19
CA LEU A 240 9.34 -12.65 13.01
C LEU A 240 9.25 -11.92 14.35
N GLU A 241 10.39 -11.44 14.82
CA GLU A 241 10.53 -10.69 16.08
C GLU A 241 10.49 -9.17 15.87
N GLN A 242 10.58 -8.70 14.63
CA GLN A 242 10.62 -7.28 14.31
C GLN A 242 9.30 -6.59 14.63
N GLU A 243 9.38 -5.43 15.28
CA GLU A 243 8.25 -4.52 15.44
C GLU A 243 8.30 -3.46 14.33
N TRP A 244 7.14 -3.14 13.78
CA TRP A 244 7.00 -2.11 12.76
C TRP A 244 5.77 -1.25 13.05
N GLY A 245 5.97 -0.08 13.67
CA GLY A 245 4.86 0.76 14.12
C GLY A 245 3.93 -0.02 15.04
N GLN A 246 2.72 -0.25 14.59
CA GLN A 246 1.72 -1.02 15.36
C GLN A 246 1.77 -2.54 15.12
N TRP A 247 2.60 -3.04 14.21
CA TRP A 247 2.78 -4.48 13.99
C TRP A 247 3.82 -5.02 14.96
N SER A 248 3.45 -6.05 15.70
CA SER A 248 4.36 -6.71 16.64
C SER A 248 3.95 -8.16 16.86
N PRO A 249 4.88 -9.01 17.34
CA PRO A 249 4.56 -10.38 17.73
C PRO A 249 3.43 -10.46 18.75
N LEU A 250 3.40 -9.52 19.71
CA LEU A 250 2.36 -9.47 20.73
C LEU A 250 0.97 -9.25 20.13
N ARG A 251 0.83 -8.26 19.26
CA ARG A 251 -0.46 -7.90 18.66
C ARG A 251 -0.91 -8.94 17.63
N GLY A 252 0.02 -9.45 16.84
CA GLY A 252 -0.24 -10.46 15.82
C GLY A 252 -0.78 -11.80 16.35
N GLN A 253 -0.63 -12.06 17.66
CA GLN A 253 -1.24 -13.21 18.32
C GLN A 253 -2.77 -13.09 18.47
N TYR A 254 -3.33 -11.90 18.39
CA TYR A 254 -4.73 -11.63 18.73
C TYR A 254 -5.57 -11.16 17.55
N PHE A 255 -4.99 -10.46 16.58
CA PHE A 255 -5.72 -9.94 15.45
C PHE A 255 -4.78 -9.62 14.27
N PRO A 256 -5.30 -9.65 13.03
CA PRO A 256 -4.51 -9.32 11.85
C PRO A 256 -4.15 -7.83 11.80
N GLY A 257 -2.91 -7.51 11.47
CA GLY A 257 -2.46 -6.15 11.20
C GLY A 257 -2.80 -5.70 9.77
N THR A 258 -2.90 -6.66 8.85
CA THR A 258 -3.06 -6.46 7.41
C THR A 258 -4.30 -7.17 6.86
N ALA A 259 -4.97 -6.52 5.89
CA ALA A 259 -5.94 -7.15 5.00
C ALA A 259 -5.48 -6.99 3.55
N ILE A 260 -5.43 -8.10 2.79
CA ILE A 260 -5.12 -8.11 1.37
C ILE A 260 -6.38 -8.50 0.60
N PHE A 261 -6.84 -7.61 -0.26
CA PHE A 261 -8.03 -7.81 -1.08
C PHE A 261 -7.62 -8.32 -2.46
N CYS A 262 -8.14 -9.46 -2.86
CA CYS A 262 -7.95 -10.05 -4.17
C CYS A 262 -9.22 -9.85 -5.00
N CYS A 263 -9.09 -9.17 -6.14
CA CYS A 263 -10.23 -8.80 -6.98
C CYS A 263 -9.97 -9.13 -8.44
N THR A 264 -11.04 -9.34 -9.20
CA THR A 264 -11.00 -9.53 -10.65
C THR A 264 -11.91 -8.50 -11.33
N ARG A 265 -11.43 -7.89 -12.43
CA ARG A 265 -12.30 -7.18 -13.38
C ARG A 265 -13.05 -8.21 -14.24
N PRO A 266 -14.39 -8.25 -14.23
CA PRO A 266 -15.16 -9.17 -15.09
C PRO A 266 -14.79 -9.06 -16.57
N ALA A 267 -14.98 -10.19 -17.32
CA ALA A 267 -14.73 -10.26 -18.75
C ALA A 267 -15.76 -9.46 -19.57
#